data_ad2e22bc209b6bb1385ed71e72d9c7a2
#
_entry.id   ad2e22bc209b6bb1385ed71e72d9c7a2
#
_cell.length_a   1.000
_cell.length_b   1.000
_cell.length_c   1.000
_cell.angle_alpha   90.00
_cell.angle_beta   90.00
_cell.angle_gamma   90.00
#
_symmetry.space_group_name_H-M   'P 1'
#
loop_
_entity.id
_entity.type
_entity.pdbx_description
1 polymer ?
#
loop_
_entity_poly.entity_id
_entity_poly.type
_entity_poly.pdbx_seq_one_letter_code
_entity_poly.pdbx_strand_id
1 'polypeptide(L)'
;TSLIAQLGCPYRCGFCGGRESNMLRRIRLRQPDSVIREVEHLYLTYGYTGFMFYDDELNVNKNLIKLMNDLADFQVKHNVEFKLRGFLKSELFTEEQAVALYKAGFRWLLIGFESGSPRILSNIQKIATKENNTRCMEIAKKYNLKVKALMSVGHPGESRDTIKETKEWLLEVKPDDFDITVINTYPGTPYYDHAIKNEEGVWEYKAPKTNDILYQVDLDYTKDLSYYKGDPNGGYTSFVYTEYLSREELVIERDALEAEVRAKLDIPYYTARPGIEFEHSMGQSSQIPKNILYK
;
A
#
# COMPACT_ATOMS: atom_id res chain seq x y z
N THR A 1 -1.04 2.95 18.47
CA THR A 1 -2.24 2.16 18.27
C THR A 1 -2.89 2.43 16.92
N SER A 2 -3.90 1.65 16.51
CA SER A 2 -4.59 1.79 15.22
C SER A 2 -5.95 2.44 15.39
N LEU A 3 -6.34 3.22 14.38
CA LEU A 3 -7.65 3.87 14.26
C LEU A 3 -8.25 3.54 12.90
N ILE A 4 -9.57 3.61 12.80
CA ILE A 4 -10.31 3.53 11.54
C ILE A 4 -11.31 4.68 11.51
N ALA A 5 -11.18 5.57 10.53
CA ALA A 5 -12.11 6.67 10.28
C ALA A 5 -13.13 6.32 9.20
N GLN A 6 -12.78 5.40 8.31
CA GLN A 6 -13.66 4.93 7.25
C GLN A 6 -13.35 3.47 6.85
N LEU A 7 -14.34 2.79 6.29
CA LEU A 7 -14.20 1.48 5.68
C LEU A 7 -14.71 1.52 4.26
N GLY A 8 -14.11 0.70 3.42
CA GLY A 8 -14.50 0.52 2.03
C GLY A 8 -13.74 1.43 1.07
N CYS A 9 -13.40 0.87 -0.08
CA CYS A 9 -12.73 1.57 -1.17
C CYS A 9 -13.51 1.34 -2.47
N PRO A 10 -13.97 2.39 -3.19
CA PRO A 10 -14.89 2.25 -4.32
C PRO A 10 -14.21 1.75 -5.60
N TYR A 11 -12.89 1.67 -5.61
CA TYR A 11 -12.09 1.33 -6.78
C TYR A 11 -12.05 -0.17 -7.08
N ARG A 12 -11.56 -0.54 -8.27
CA ARG A 12 -11.54 -1.93 -8.76
C ARG A 12 -10.16 -2.37 -9.22
N CYS A 13 -9.12 -2.07 -8.43
CA CYS A 13 -7.77 -2.52 -8.75
C CYS A 13 -7.74 -4.06 -8.87
N GLY A 14 -7.17 -4.56 -9.98
CA GLY A 14 -7.27 -5.98 -10.35
C GLY A 14 -6.69 -6.96 -9.33
N PHE A 15 -5.66 -6.54 -8.60
CA PHE A 15 -4.98 -7.35 -7.59
C PHE A 15 -5.57 -7.23 -6.18
N CYS A 16 -6.51 -6.30 -5.95
CA CYS A 16 -6.95 -5.96 -4.60
C CYS A 16 -8.15 -6.81 -4.17
N GLY A 17 -8.07 -7.42 -2.99
CA GLY A 17 -9.13 -8.25 -2.43
C GLY A 17 -10.41 -7.50 -2.10
N GLY A 18 -11.54 -8.20 -2.22
CA GLY A 18 -12.86 -7.67 -1.90
C GLY A 18 -13.41 -6.66 -2.91
N ARG A 19 -12.74 -6.46 -4.05
CA ARG A 19 -13.19 -5.49 -5.06
C ARG A 19 -14.45 -5.91 -5.82
N GLU A 20 -14.79 -7.18 -5.78
CA GLU A 20 -16.07 -7.69 -6.30
C GLU A 20 -17.19 -7.65 -5.24
N SER A 21 -16.88 -7.40 -3.98
CA SER A 21 -17.86 -7.26 -2.90
C SER A 21 -18.49 -5.85 -2.85
N ASN A 22 -19.79 -5.78 -3.02
CA ASN A 22 -20.53 -4.52 -2.87
C ASN A 22 -20.37 -3.90 -1.48
N MET A 23 -20.24 -4.73 -0.44
CA MET A 23 -20.05 -4.28 0.94
C MET A 23 -18.68 -3.63 1.13
N LEU A 24 -17.60 -4.26 0.63
CA LEU A 24 -16.23 -3.76 0.78
C LEU A 24 -15.93 -2.58 -0.14
N ARG A 25 -16.71 -2.39 -1.21
CA ARG A 25 -16.61 -1.22 -2.08
C ARG A 25 -17.41 -0.02 -1.59
N ARG A 26 -18.36 -0.21 -0.68
CA ARG A 26 -19.18 0.88 -0.16
C ARG A 26 -18.41 1.65 0.91
N ILE A 27 -18.20 2.95 0.68
CA ILE A 27 -17.59 3.84 1.67
C ILE A 27 -18.55 4.01 2.85
N ARG A 28 -18.06 3.75 4.05
CA ARG A 28 -18.77 3.91 5.32
C ARG A 28 -17.92 4.78 6.23
N LEU A 29 -18.35 6.03 6.40
CA LEU A 29 -17.64 7.04 7.16
C LEU A 29 -18.08 7.03 8.62
N ARG A 30 -17.13 7.16 9.52
CA ARG A 30 -17.40 7.60 10.89
C ARG A 30 -17.50 9.12 10.92
N GLN A 31 -18.32 9.63 11.82
CA GLN A 31 -18.37 11.07 12.07
C GLN A 31 -17.04 11.51 12.72
N PRO A 32 -16.46 12.65 12.32
CA PRO A 32 -15.21 13.17 12.91
C PRO A 32 -15.23 13.17 14.45
N ASP A 33 -16.29 13.67 15.05
CA ASP A 33 -16.44 13.70 16.52
C ASP A 33 -16.35 12.33 17.18
N SER A 34 -16.79 11.25 16.48
CA SER A 34 -16.65 9.88 16.99
C SER A 34 -15.19 9.41 16.99
N VAL A 35 -14.41 9.80 15.98
CA VAL A 35 -12.99 9.50 15.91
C VAL A 35 -12.22 10.29 16.95
N ILE A 36 -12.54 11.58 17.12
CA ILE A 36 -11.92 12.44 18.14
C ILE A 36 -12.18 11.90 19.54
N ARG A 37 -13.40 11.49 19.88
CA ARG A 37 -13.69 10.88 21.20
C ARG A 37 -12.89 9.61 21.45
N GLU A 38 -12.65 8.79 20.42
CA GLU A 38 -11.81 7.60 20.55
C GLU A 38 -10.34 7.98 20.77
N VAL A 39 -9.81 8.95 20.03
CA VAL A 39 -8.46 9.49 20.26
C VAL A 39 -8.31 10.07 21.64
N GLU A 40 -9.29 10.87 22.12
CA GLU A 40 -9.32 11.42 23.47
C GLU A 40 -9.29 10.33 24.53
N HIS A 41 -10.12 9.29 24.38
CA HIS A 41 -10.14 8.15 25.29
C HIS A 41 -8.79 7.42 25.31
N LEU A 42 -8.23 7.14 24.15
CA LEU A 42 -6.94 6.45 24.03
C LEU A 42 -5.78 7.26 24.59
N TYR A 43 -5.80 8.59 24.41
CA TYR A 43 -4.80 9.48 24.96
C TYR A 43 -4.94 9.63 26.47
N LEU A 44 -6.13 9.98 27.00
CA LEU A 44 -6.34 10.23 28.41
C LEU A 44 -6.23 8.97 29.28
N THR A 45 -6.64 7.81 28.75
CA THR A 45 -6.66 6.56 29.51
C THR A 45 -5.32 5.81 29.44
N TYR A 46 -4.69 5.82 28.26
CA TYR A 46 -3.51 4.99 28.00
C TYR A 46 -2.25 5.78 27.64
N GLY A 47 -2.34 7.09 27.45
CA GLY A 47 -1.21 7.94 27.08
C GLY A 47 -0.71 7.78 25.63
N TYR A 48 -1.52 7.20 24.73
CA TYR A 48 -1.11 7.01 23.35
C TYR A 48 -1.01 8.36 22.62
N THR A 49 0.14 8.58 21.96
CA THR A 49 0.41 9.75 21.10
C THR A 49 0.74 9.38 19.66
N GLY A 50 0.86 8.08 19.37
CA GLY A 50 1.11 7.56 18.03
C GLY A 50 -0.08 6.77 17.50
N PHE A 51 -0.59 7.15 16.31
CA PHE A 51 -1.75 6.49 15.71
C PHE A 51 -1.51 6.15 14.24
N MET A 52 -1.96 4.96 13.85
CA MET A 52 -2.04 4.49 12.48
C MET A 52 -3.48 4.49 12.03
N PHE A 53 -3.81 5.28 11.00
CA PHE A 53 -5.11 5.17 10.34
C PHE A 53 -5.09 3.98 9.38
N TYR A 54 -5.85 2.94 9.74
CA TYR A 54 -5.96 1.68 9.01
C TYR A 54 -7.17 1.67 8.05
N ASP A 55 -7.46 2.82 7.51
CA ASP A 55 -8.47 2.99 6.47
C ASP A 55 -8.00 2.33 5.17
N ASP A 56 -8.91 1.81 4.37
CA ASP A 56 -8.57 1.29 3.03
C ASP A 56 -7.85 2.35 2.18
N GLU A 57 -8.32 3.60 2.25
CA GLU A 57 -7.72 4.79 1.62
C GLU A 57 -8.27 6.02 2.34
N LEU A 58 -7.51 6.63 3.22
CA LEU A 58 -7.99 7.71 4.09
C LEU A 58 -8.52 8.93 3.33
N ASN A 59 -7.94 9.25 2.18
CA ASN A 59 -8.32 10.44 1.41
C ASN A 59 -9.51 10.25 0.44
N VAL A 60 -10.19 9.10 0.47
CA VAL A 60 -11.56 8.99 -0.09
C VAL A 60 -12.62 9.49 0.90
N ASN A 61 -12.23 9.77 2.14
CA ASN A 61 -13.10 10.33 3.16
C ASN A 61 -13.34 11.82 2.89
N LYS A 62 -14.57 12.17 2.51
CA LYS A 62 -14.96 13.57 2.26
C LYS A 62 -14.81 14.49 3.47
N ASN A 63 -14.76 13.93 4.68
CA ASN A 63 -14.58 14.68 5.93
C ASN A 63 -13.11 14.74 6.37
N LEU A 64 -12.15 14.31 5.53
CA LEU A 64 -10.74 14.20 5.90
C LEU A 64 -10.20 15.52 6.47
N ILE A 65 -10.38 16.62 5.76
CA ILE A 65 -9.84 17.93 6.16
C ILE A 65 -10.43 18.37 7.49
N LYS A 66 -11.76 18.21 7.67
CA LYS A 66 -12.40 18.51 8.95
C LYS A 66 -11.81 17.65 10.08
N LEU A 67 -11.70 16.33 9.88
CA LEU A 67 -11.14 15.42 10.88
C LEU A 67 -9.70 15.81 11.25
N MET A 68 -8.88 16.17 10.27
CA MET A 68 -7.49 16.60 10.52
C MET A 68 -7.41 17.91 11.27
N ASN A 69 -8.27 18.87 10.96
CA ASN A 69 -8.36 20.12 11.71
C ASN A 69 -8.83 19.88 13.16
N ASP A 70 -9.85 19.06 13.36
CA ASP A 70 -10.34 18.71 14.71
C ASP A 70 -9.23 18.02 15.54
N LEU A 71 -8.39 17.16 14.91
CA LEU A 71 -7.22 16.56 15.57
C LEU A 71 -6.14 17.60 15.92
N ALA A 72 -5.91 18.57 15.04
CA ALA A 72 -4.97 19.67 15.33
C ALA A 72 -5.45 20.53 16.50
N ASP A 73 -6.73 20.88 16.52
CA ASP A 73 -7.34 21.66 17.61
C ASP A 73 -7.31 20.90 18.94
N PHE A 74 -7.55 19.58 18.90
CA PHE A 74 -7.39 18.72 20.07
C PHE A 74 -5.97 18.78 20.64
N GLN A 75 -4.96 18.68 19.80
CA GLN A 75 -3.54 18.73 20.22
C GLN A 75 -3.20 20.06 20.87
N VAL A 76 -3.67 21.17 20.30
CA VAL A 76 -3.49 22.51 20.90
C VAL A 76 -4.16 22.57 22.28
N LYS A 77 -5.42 22.14 22.39
CA LYS A 77 -6.18 22.14 23.64
C LYS A 77 -5.51 21.34 24.75
N HIS A 78 -4.92 20.21 24.42
CA HIS A 78 -4.32 19.29 25.41
C HIS A 78 -2.80 19.44 25.53
N ASN A 79 -2.19 20.38 24.81
CA ASN A 79 -0.73 20.59 24.75
C ASN A 79 0.03 19.27 24.48
N VAL A 80 -0.41 18.54 23.46
CA VAL A 80 0.16 17.25 23.04
C VAL A 80 0.53 17.28 21.56
N GLU A 81 1.55 16.56 21.17
CA GLU A 81 1.92 16.33 19.77
C GLU A 81 1.68 14.86 19.41
N PHE A 82 0.82 14.63 18.41
CA PHE A 82 0.59 13.31 17.86
C PHE A 82 1.54 13.01 16.70
N LYS A 83 1.86 11.73 16.54
CA LYS A 83 2.57 11.18 15.37
C LYS A 83 1.63 10.24 14.63
N LEU A 84 1.21 10.68 13.46
CA LEU A 84 0.19 10.00 12.67
C LEU A 84 0.77 9.48 11.36
N ARG A 85 0.16 8.41 10.87
CA ARG A 85 0.38 7.86 9.53
C ARG A 85 -0.86 7.14 9.04
N GLY A 86 -0.96 6.91 7.74
CA GLY A 86 -2.10 6.21 7.13
C GLY A 86 -1.93 6.03 5.63
N PHE A 87 -2.83 5.24 5.05
CA PHE A 87 -2.86 4.97 3.61
C PHE A 87 -3.60 6.07 2.85
N LEU A 88 -3.05 6.46 1.70
CA LEU A 88 -3.60 7.48 0.82
C LEU A 88 -3.47 7.07 -0.65
N LYS A 89 -4.44 7.51 -1.45
CA LYS A 89 -4.36 7.41 -2.91
C LYS A 89 -3.66 8.61 -3.52
N SER A 90 -2.72 8.35 -4.41
CA SER A 90 -1.89 9.38 -5.04
C SER A 90 -2.69 10.36 -5.89
N GLU A 91 -3.64 9.87 -6.70
CA GLU A 91 -4.44 10.71 -7.60
C GLU A 91 -5.41 11.65 -6.88
N LEU A 92 -5.77 11.32 -5.63
CA LEU A 92 -6.66 12.15 -4.80
C LEU A 92 -5.91 13.11 -3.89
N PHE A 93 -4.59 13.00 -3.82
CA PHE A 93 -3.81 13.80 -2.89
C PHE A 93 -3.65 15.24 -3.36
N THR A 94 -3.98 16.19 -2.50
CA THR A 94 -3.96 17.63 -2.77
C THR A 94 -3.09 18.40 -1.77
N GLU A 95 -2.67 19.61 -2.13
CA GLU A 95 -1.93 20.49 -1.23
C GLU A 95 -2.74 20.84 0.04
N GLU A 96 -4.05 21.06 -0.10
CA GLU A 96 -4.93 21.32 1.04
C GLU A 96 -4.95 20.15 2.02
N GLN A 97 -5.02 18.91 1.50
CA GLN A 97 -4.91 17.70 2.33
C GLN A 97 -3.53 17.62 2.99
N ALA A 98 -2.46 17.92 2.28
CA ALA A 98 -1.10 17.89 2.84
C ALA A 98 -0.94 18.85 4.02
N VAL A 99 -1.45 20.07 3.90
CA VAL A 99 -1.46 21.07 4.98
C VAL A 99 -2.23 20.56 6.20
N ALA A 100 -3.45 20.04 5.99
CA ALA A 100 -4.29 19.55 7.08
C ALA A 100 -3.66 18.33 7.77
N LEU A 101 -3.16 17.38 7.00
CA LEU A 101 -2.47 16.19 7.52
C LEU A 101 -1.22 16.56 8.33
N TYR A 102 -0.39 17.46 7.83
CA TYR A 102 0.80 17.89 8.55
C TYR A 102 0.47 18.57 9.89
N LYS A 103 -0.52 19.46 9.90
CA LYS A 103 -1.02 20.11 11.12
C LYS A 103 -1.57 19.11 12.14
N ALA A 104 -2.27 18.07 11.67
CA ALA A 104 -2.79 17.01 12.52
C ALA A 104 -1.72 16.09 13.12
N GLY A 105 -0.46 16.21 12.69
CA GLY A 105 0.64 15.39 13.18
C GLY A 105 1.05 14.23 12.26
N PHE A 106 0.51 14.15 11.04
CA PHE A 106 1.04 13.21 10.06
C PHE A 106 2.49 13.52 9.73
N ARG A 107 3.33 12.49 9.69
CA ARG A 107 4.73 12.57 9.29
C ARG A 107 5.06 11.53 8.23
N TRP A 108 4.28 10.47 8.14
CA TRP A 108 4.42 9.41 7.15
C TRP A 108 3.11 9.15 6.40
N LEU A 109 3.21 9.10 5.08
CA LEU A 109 2.15 8.68 4.17
C LEU A 109 2.54 7.32 3.58
N LEU A 110 1.59 6.39 3.59
CA LEU A 110 1.72 5.08 2.98
C LEU A 110 0.93 5.10 1.67
N ILE A 111 1.62 5.05 0.53
CA ILE A 111 0.98 5.27 -0.76
C ILE A 111 1.25 4.11 -1.70
N GLY A 112 0.18 3.43 -2.11
CA GLY A 112 0.23 2.42 -3.16
C GLY A 112 0.44 3.10 -4.51
N PHE A 113 1.67 3.19 -4.97
CA PHE A 113 1.99 3.64 -6.33
C PHE A 113 1.96 2.50 -7.33
N GLU A 114 2.25 1.29 -6.87
CA GLU A 114 2.28 0.00 -7.55
C GLU A 114 3.39 -0.08 -8.60
N SER A 115 3.41 0.81 -9.58
CA SER A 115 4.39 0.78 -10.67
C SER A 115 4.75 2.19 -11.16
N GLY A 116 5.94 2.35 -11.71
CA GLY A 116 6.36 3.51 -12.50
C GLY A 116 6.08 3.37 -13.99
N SER A 117 5.58 2.20 -14.43
CA SER A 117 5.24 1.92 -15.83
C SER A 117 3.79 2.32 -16.15
N PRO A 118 3.55 3.20 -17.14
CA PRO A 118 2.20 3.53 -17.58
C PRO A 118 1.40 2.33 -18.08
N ARG A 119 2.08 1.34 -18.71
CA ARG A 119 1.45 0.10 -19.18
C ARG A 119 0.90 -0.69 -17.99
N ILE A 120 1.69 -0.89 -16.96
CA ILE A 120 1.30 -1.64 -15.77
C ILE A 120 0.18 -0.90 -15.03
N LEU A 121 0.31 0.42 -14.80
CA LEU A 121 -0.75 1.23 -14.17
C LEU A 121 -2.08 1.12 -14.90
N SER A 122 -2.06 1.04 -16.24
CA SER A 122 -3.25 0.82 -17.05
C SER A 122 -3.86 -0.58 -16.83
N ASN A 123 -3.02 -1.62 -16.73
CA ASN A 123 -3.44 -3.01 -16.61
C ASN A 123 -4.02 -3.36 -15.23
N ILE A 124 -3.51 -2.74 -14.18
CA ILE A 124 -4.01 -2.96 -12.81
C ILE A 124 -5.36 -2.29 -12.56
N GLN A 125 -5.90 -1.56 -13.53
CA GLN A 125 -7.17 -0.81 -13.41
C GLN A 125 -7.18 0.19 -12.24
N LYS A 126 -6.01 0.65 -11.86
CA LYS A 126 -5.86 1.78 -10.96
C LYS A 126 -6.06 3.07 -11.76
N ILE A 127 -6.82 4.02 -11.24
CA ILE A 127 -7.08 5.28 -11.95
C ILE A 127 -5.84 6.17 -11.98
N ALA A 128 -4.93 5.99 -11.01
CA ALA A 128 -3.68 6.74 -10.91
C ALA A 128 -2.80 6.55 -12.16
N THR A 129 -2.21 7.65 -12.64
CA THR A 129 -1.19 7.67 -13.69
C THR A 129 0.19 7.92 -13.08
N LYS A 130 1.26 7.74 -13.88
CA LYS A 130 2.63 8.07 -13.47
C LYS A 130 2.74 9.54 -13.04
N GLU A 131 2.07 10.45 -13.76
CA GLU A 131 2.06 11.89 -13.46
C GLU A 131 1.34 12.18 -12.13
N ASN A 132 0.23 11.48 -11.84
CA ASN A 132 -0.44 11.58 -10.54
C ASN A 132 0.49 11.13 -9.40
N ASN A 133 1.20 10.03 -9.60
CA ASN A 133 2.15 9.50 -8.63
C ASN A 133 3.31 10.48 -8.39
N THR A 134 3.88 11.04 -9.46
CA THR A 134 4.95 12.04 -9.37
C THR A 134 4.49 13.30 -8.65
N ARG A 135 3.33 13.86 -9.05
CA ARG A 135 2.72 15.02 -8.39
C ARG A 135 2.48 14.77 -6.89
N CYS A 136 2.03 13.58 -6.53
CA CYS A 136 1.81 13.21 -5.14
C CYS A 136 3.12 13.30 -4.33
N MET A 137 4.22 12.79 -4.87
CA MET A 137 5.55 12.90 -4.27
C MET A 137 6.03 14.34 -4.12
N GLU A 138 5.80 15.17 -5.15
CA GLU A 138 6.14 16.60 -5.12
C GLU A 138 5.38 17.34 -4.00
N ILE A 139 4.06 17.12 -3.90
CA ILE A 139 3.23 17.69 -2.83
C ILE A 139 3.74 17.23 -1.46
N ALA A 140 3.96 15.94 -1.26
CA ALA A 140 4.43 15.42 0.02
C ALA A 140 5.75 16.07 0.44
N LYS A 141 6.73 16.16 -0.45
CA LYS A 141 8.02 16.82 -0.19
C LYS A 141 7.87 18.31 0.13
N LYS A 142 7.04 19.02 -0.63
CA LYS A 142 6.77 20.46 -0.41
C LYS A 142 6.26 20.73 1.01
N TYR A 143 5.49 19.81 1.57
CA TYR A 143 4.89 19.95 2.91
C TYR A 143 5.59 19.12 4.00
N ASN A 144 6.82 18.66 3.77
CA ASN A 144 7.64 17.88 4.72
C ASN A 144 6.94 16.62 5.24
N LEU A 145 6.14 15.98 4.40
CA LEU A 145 5.55 14.67 4.65
C LEU A 145 6.42 13.59 4.02
N LYS A 146 6.85 12.62 4.82
CA LYS A 146 7.60 11.47 4.35
C LYS A 146 6.67 10.48 3.67
N VAL A 147 7.18 9.83 2.64
CA VAL A 147 6.42 8.84 1.87
C VAL A 147 7.11 7.49 1.91
N LYS A 148 6.36 6.47 2.32
CA LYS A 148 6.67 5.07 2.01
C LYS A 148 5.92 4.67 0.75
N ALA A 149 6.65 4.41 -0.33
CA ALA A 149 6.09 3.94 -1.58
C ALA A 149 5.83 2.44 -1.52
N LEU A 150 4.58 2.04 -1.69
CA LEU A 150 4.20 0.64 -1.77
C LEU A 150 4.12 0.28 -3.25
N MET A 151 4.99 -0.64 -3.66
CA MET A 151 5.16 -1.06 -5.04
C MET A 151 4.83 -2.55 -5.18
N SER A 152 4.48 -2.94 -6.39
CA SER A 152 4.17 -4.34 -6.70
C SER A 152 4.65 -4.71 -8.10
N VAL A 153 5.03 -5.96 -8.29
CA VAL A 153 5.44 -6.55 -9.58
C VAL A 153 4.66 -7.84 -9.85
N GLY A 154 4.67 -8.28 -11.10
CA GLY A 154 3.98 -9.50 -11.52
C GLY A 154 2.57 -9.24 -12.04
N HIS A 155 2.26 -8.03 -12.44
CA HIS A 155 1.00 -7.67 -13.07
C HIS A 155 0.92 -8.13 -14.56
N PRO A 156 -0.28 -8.18 -15.17
CA PRO A 156 -0.40 -8.47 -16.61
C PRO A 156 0.49 -7.55 -17.43
N GLY A 157 1.31 -8.12 -18.29
CA GLY A 157 2.25 -7.39 -19.14
C GLY A 157 3.56 -6.99 -18.46
N GLU A 158 3.82 -7.44 -17.24
CA GLU A 158 5.10 -7.21 -16.55
C GLU A 158 6.26 -7.81 -17.34
N SER A 159 7.30 -7.03 -17.51
CA SER A 159 8.50 -7.37 -18.26
C SER A 159 9.73 -6.68 -17.66
N ARG A 160 10.93 -7.02 -18.11
CA ARG A 160 12.15 -6.32 -17.68
C ARG A 160 12.11 -4.83 -18.01
N ASP A 161 11.46 -4.44 -19.11
CA ASP A 161 11.33 -3.04 -19.49
C ASP A 161 10.40 -2.28 -18.53
N THR A 162 9.25 -2.85 -18.16
CA THR A 162 8.32 -2.22 -17.22
C THR A 162 8.89 -2.12 -15.79
N ILE A 163 9.67 -3.13 -15.37
CA ILE A 163 10.42 -3.11 -14.11
C ILE A 163 11.51 -2.02 -14.16
N LYS A 164 12.20 -1.87 -15.28
CA LYS A 164 13.17 -0.78 -15.48
C LYS A 164 12.50 0.59 -15.40
N GLU A 165 11.34 0.79 -16.04
CA GLU A 165 10.56 2.04 -15.93
C GLU A 165 10.19 2.35 -14.47
N THR A 166 9.83 1.33 -13.70
CA THR A 166 9.54 1.47 -12.26
C THR A 166 10.78 1.85 -11.47
N LYS A 167 11.93 1.23 -11.76
CA LYS A 167 13.23 1.58 -11.16
C LYS A 167 13.60 3.03 -11.44
N GLU A 168 13.54 3.44 -12.70
CA GLU A 168 13.87 4.81 -13.11
C GLU A 168 12.97 5.83 -12.41
N TRP A 169 11.66 5.56 -12.33
CA TRP A 169 10.73 6.41 -11.63
C TRP A 169 11.03 6.52 -10.12
N LEU A 170 11.31 5.41 -9.43
CA LEU A 170 11.70 5.44 -8.02
C LEU A 170 12.96 6.26 -7.76
N LEU A 171 13.95 6.13 -8.65
CA LEU A 171 15.19 6.93 -8.57
C LEU A 171 14.98 8.42 -8.87
N GLU A 172 13.99 8.75 -9.69
CA GLU A 172 13.57 10.13 -9.98
C GLU A 172 12.86 10.76 -8.78
N VAL A 173 11.81 10.09 -8.27
CA VAL A 173 10.96 10.66 -7.22
C VAL A 173 11.53 10.51 -5.81
N LYS A 174 12.47 9.60 -5.59
CA LYS A 174 13.19 9.39 -4.33
C LYS A 174 12.26 9.39 -3.11
N PRO A 175 11.47 8.33 -2.90
CA PRO A 175 10.68 8.19 -1.68
C PRO A 175 11.59 8.04 -0.46
N ASP A 176 11.07 8.33 0.73
CA ASP A 176 11.81 8.16 1.99
C ASP A 176 12.00 6.69 2.39
N ASP A 177 11.08 5.84 1.97
CA ASP A 177 11.15 4.38 2.06
C ASP A 177 10.27 3.76 0.98
N PHE A 178 10.45 2.47 0.71
CA PHE A 178 9.59 1.72 -0.19
C PHE A 178 9.62 0.23 0.13
N ASP A 179 8.58 -0.48 -0.30
CA ASP A 179 8.54 -1.94 -0.34
C ASP A 179 8.10 -2.37 -1.74
N ILE A 180 8.63 -3.50 -2.22
CA ILE A 180 8.21 -4.11 -3.48
C ILE A 180 7.73 -5.54 -3.19
N THR A 181 6.48 -5.84 -3.50
CA THR A 181 5.91 -7.17 -3.36
C THR A 181 5.69 -7.82 -4.73
N VAL A 182 5.80 -9.14 -4.79
CA VAL A 182 5.23 -9.89 -5.92
C VAL A 182 3.75 -10.05 -5.65
N ILE A 183 2.90 -9.73 -6.62
CA ILE A 183 1.46 -9.91 -6.44
C ILE A 183 1.09 -11.38 -6.32
N ASN A 184 0.03 -11.63 -5.58
CA ASN A 184 -0.63 -12.92 -5.55
C ASN A 184 -2.10 -12.74 -5.90
N THR A 185 -2.63 -13.69 -6.64
CA THR A 185 -4.05 -13.78 -6.94
C THR A 185 -4.70 -14.71 -5.92
N TYR A 186 -5.85 -14.32 -5.42
CA TYR A 186 -6.63 -15.13 -4.47
C TYR A 186 -8.12 -14.80 -4.62
N PRO A 187 -9.02 -15.68 -4.16
CA PRO A 187 -10.47 -15.48 -4.25
C PRO A 187 -10.90 -14.10 -3.74
N GLY A 188 -11.70 -13.39 -4.52
CA GLY A 188 -12.16 -12.02 -4.23
C GLY A 188 -11.28 -10.92 -4.80
N THR A 189 -10.20 -11.26 -5.52
CA THR A 189 -9.48 -10.30 -6.39
C THR A 189 -10.01 -10.39 -7.81
N PRO A 190 -10.17 -9.28 -8.56
CA PRO A 190 -10.59 -9.34 -9.97
C PRO A 190 -9.69 -10.21 -10.84
N TYR A 191 -8.37 -10.24 -10.58
CA TYR A 191 -7.45 -11.09 -11.29
C TYR A 191 -7.76 -12.58 -11.11
N TYR A 192 -8.19 -13.01 -9.92
CA TYR A 192 -8.57 -14.39 -9.66
C TYR A 192 -9.99 -14.70 -10.18
N ASP A 193 -10.96 -13.86 -9.84
CA ASP A 193 -12.37 -14.14 -10.07
C ASP A 193 -12.74 -14.10 -11.57
N HIS A 194 -11.94 -13.38 -12.38
CA HIS A 194 -12.14 -13.29 -13.84
C HIS A 194 -11.13 -14.11 -14.66
N ALA A 195 -10.26 -14.89 -14.00
CA ALA A 195 -9.37 -15.79 -14.71
C ALA A 195 -10.13 -16.99 -15.27
N ILE A 196 -9.69 -17.45 -16.43
CA ILE A 196 -10.27 -18.61 -17.15
C ILE A 196 -9.18 -19.64 -17.28
N LYS A 197 -9.50 -20.91 -16.95
CA LYS A 197 -8.58 -22.02 -17.11
C LYS A 197 -8.50 -22.41 -18.59
N ASN A 198 -7.30 -22.43 -19.16
CA ASN A 198 -7.07 -22.83 -20.53
C ASN A 198 -7.05 -24.37 -20.69
N GLU A 199 -6.87 -24.86 -21.92
CA GLU A 199 -6.85 -26.31 -22.24
C GLU A 199 -5.68 -27.04 -21.54
N GLU A 200 -4.59 -26.36 -21.24
CA GLU A 200 -3.43 -26.90 -20.53
C GLU A 200 -3.58 -26.89 -19.00
N GLY A 201 -4.68 -26.37 -18.51
CA GLY A 201 -4.99 -26.31 -17.09
C GLY A 201 -4.37 -25.09 -16.36
N VAL A 202 -3.87 -24.11 -17.10
CA VAL A 202 -3.33 -22.86 -16.56
C VAL A 202 -4.44 -21.82 -16.46
N TRP A 203 -4.47 -21.07 -15.37
CA TRP A 203 -5.39 -19.95 -15.20
C TRP A 203 -4.84 -18.69 -15.87
N GLU A 204 -5.66 -18.06 -16.68
CA GLU A 204 -5.33 -16.85 -17.46
C GLU A 204 -6.29 -15.72 -17.12
N TYR A 205 -5.73 -14.59 -16.68
CA TYR A 205 -6.45 -13.34 -16.61
C TYR A 205 -5.97 -12.41 -17.73
N LYS A 206 -6.90 -11.90 -18.51
CA LYS A 206 -6.61 -10.97 -19.61
C LYS A 206 -6.94 -9.55 -19.24
N ALA A 207 -5.95 -8.66 -19.29
CA ALA A 207 -6.14 -7.24 -19.01
C ALA A 207 -7.06 -6.58 -20.04
N PRO A 208 -8.17 -5.91 -19.64
CA PRO A 208 -9.19 -5.44 -20.58
C PRO A 208 -8.71 -4.40 -21.60
N LYS A 209 -7.67 -3.61 -21.26
CA LYS A 209 -7.20 -2.50 -22.10
C LYS A 209 -6.10 -2.89 -23.08
N THR A 210 -5.19 -3.76 -22.66
CA THR A 210 -4.00 -4.11 -23.44
C THR A 210 -4.04 -5.50 -24.03
N ASN A 211 -4.92 -6.36 -23.50
CA ASN A 211 -4.97 -7.79 -23.71
C ASN A 211 -3.76 -8.57 -23.16
N ASP A 212 -2.92 -7.95 -22.36
CA ASP A 212 -1.83 -8.62 -21.67
C ASP A 212 -2.37 -9.72 -20.74
N ILE A 213 -1.68 -10.85 -20.73
CA ILE A 213 -2.11 -12.01 -19.94
C ILE A 213 -1.30 -12.11 -18.65
N LEU A 214 -1.99 -12.38 -17.56
CA LEU A 214 -1.43 -12.85 -16.32
C LEU A 214 -1.75 -14.33 -16.17
N TYR A 215 -0.74 -15.14 -16.10
CA TYR A 215 -0.85 -16.57 -15.82
C TYR A 215 -0.78 -16.83 -14.33
N GLN A 216 -1.56 -17.78 -13.83
CA GLN A 216 -1.63 -18.12 -12.42
C GLN A 216 -1.51 -19.63 -12.26
N VAL A 217 -0.71 -20.08 -11.29
CA VAL A 217 -0.66 -21.48 -10.93
C VAL A 217 -1.88 -21.89 -10.11
N ASP A 218 -2.23 -23.17 -10.18
CA ASP A 218 -3.32 -23.72 -9.38
C ASP A 218 -2.86 -23.85 -7.91
N LEU A 219 -3.55 -23.18 -6.99
CA LEU A 219 -3.24 -23.16 -5.58
C LEU A 219 -4.41 -23.69 -4.74
N ASP A 220 -4.10 -24.55 -3.80
CA ASP A 220 -5.02 -24.92 -2.74
C ASP A 220 -4.87 -23.94 -1.57
N TYR A 221 -5.64 -22.85 -1.59
CA TYR A 221 -5.62 -21.80 -0.57
C TYR A 221 -6.00 -22.30 0.84
N THR A 222 -6.48 -23.54 0.96
CA THR A 222 -6.77 -24.15 2.28
C THR A 222 -5.52 -24.77 2.90
N LYS A 223 -4.50 -25.07 2.12
CA LYS A 223 -3.27 -25.73 2.53
C LYS A 223 -2.04 -24.87 2.38
N ASP A 224 -2.00 -24.05 1.36
CA ASP A 224 -0.85 -23.24 1.04
C ASP A 224 -1.01 -21.82 1.61
N LEU A 225 -0.45 -21.58 2.77
CA LEU A 225 -0.47 -20.29 3.44
C LEU A 225 0.66 -19.36 2.97
N SER A 226 1.66 -19.88 2.27
CA SER A 226 2.83 -19.12 1.80
C SER A 226 2.51 -18.20 0.61
N TYR A 227 1.31 -18.32 0.04
CA TYR A 227 0.88 -17.46 -1.07
C TYR A 227 0.80 -15.97 -0.72
N TYR A 228 0.68 -15.66 0.57
CA TYR A 228 0.34 -14.30 0.97
C TYR A 228 1.54 -13.35 0.93
N LYS A 229 2.71 -13.79 1.33
CA LYS A 229 3.92 -12.95 1.30
C LYS A 229 5.19 -13.79 1.38
N GLY A 230 6.19 -13.37 0.62
CA GLY A 230 7.55 -13.89 0.76
C GLY A 230 8.29 -13.25 1.94
N ASP A 231 9.41 -13.82 2.32
CA ASP A 231 10.38 -13.22 3.22
C ASP A 231 11.10 -12.08 2.49
N PRO A 232 11.15 -10.85 3.03
CA PRO A 232 11.95 -9.76 2.44
C PRO A 232 13.43 -10.11 2.31
N ASN A 233 13.91 -11.11 3.03
CA ASN A 233 15.29 -11.62 2.96
C ASN A 233 15.55 -12.58 1.79
N GLY A 234 14.63 -12.70 0.81
CA GLY A 234 14.85 -13.51 -0.37
C GLY A 234 14.12 -14.86 -0.38
N GLY A 235 12.99 -14.98 0.29
CA GLY A 235 12.14 -16.16 0.25
C GLY A 235 10.83 -15.97 -0.50
N TYR A 236 10.73 -14.94 -1.36
CA TYR A 236 9.54 -14.76 -2.18
C TYR A 236 9.33 -15.94 -3.13
N THR A 237 8.09 -16.40 -3.22
CA THR A 237 7.65 -17.36 -4.23
C THR A 237 6.58 -16.68 -5.07
N SER A 238 6.78 -16.60 -6.38
CA SER A 238 5.75 -16.12 -7.27
C SER A 238 4.80 -17.24 -7.63
N PHE A 239 3.50 -16.98 -7.53
CA PHE A 239 2.43 -17.87 -8.01
C PHE A 239 1.80 -17.35 -9.31
N VAL A 240 2.34 -16.26 -9.82
CA VAL A 240 1.98 -15.65 -11.09
C VAL A 240 3.19 -15.55 -12.01
N TYR A 241 2.95 -15.49 -13.31
CA TYR A 241 3.96 -15.20 -14.33
C TYR A 241 3.33 -14.52 -15.54
N THR A 242 4.14 -14.02 -16.45
CA THR A 242 3.68 -13.32 -17.65
C THR A 242 4.25 -13.96 -18.90
N GLU A 243 3.90 -13.46 -20.08
CA GLU A 243 4.51 -13.87 -21.34
C GLU A 243 6.00 -13.53 -21.42
N TYR A 244 6.47 -12.61 -20.55
CA TYR A 244 7.83 -12.02 -20.59
C TYR A 244 8.74 -12.54 -19.49
N LEU A 245 8.18 -12.97 -18.36
CA LEU A 245 8.93 -13.36 -17.16
C LEU A 245 8.31 -14.59 -16.51
N SER A 246 9.14 -15.60 -16.27
CA SER A 246 8.76 -16.77 -15.46
C SER A 246 8.55 -16.38 -14.00
N ARG A 247 8.06 -17.32 -13.19
CA ARG A 247 7.85 -17.13 -11.75
C ARG A 247 9.17 -16.79 -11.03
N GLU A 248 10.22 -17.50 -11.37
CA GLU A 248 11.56 -17.34 -10.82
C GLU A 248 12.18 -16.03 -11.28
N GLU A 249 12.03 -15.67 -12.55
CA GLU A 249 12.53 -14.40 -13.08
C GLU A 249 11.85 -13.20 -12.45
N LEU A 250 10.53 -13.26 -12.18
CA LEU A 250 9.82 -12.19 -11.46
C LEU A 250 10.41 -11.92 -10.08
N VAL A 251 10.78 -12.98 -9.34
CA VAL A 251 11.40 -12.85 -8.02
C VAL A 251 12.80 -12.26 -8.15
N ILE A 252 13.60 -12.76 -9.10
CA ILE A 252 14.97 -12.24 -9.36
C ILE A 252 14.94 -10.75 -9.72
N GLU A 253 14.07 -10.35 -10.63
CA GLU A 253 13.95 -8.95 -11.05
C GLU A 253 13.42 -8.04 -9.92
N ARG A 254 12.48 -8.54 -9.11
CA ARG A 254 12.00 -7.86 -7.90
C ARG A 254 13.14 -7.62 -6.91
N ASP A 255 13.93 -8.65 -6.61
CA ASP A 255 15.02 -8.57 -5.64
C ASP A 255 16.12 -7.62 -6.14
N ALA A 256 16.46 -7.72 -7.43
CA ALA A 256 17.42 -6.81 -8.05
C ALA A 256 16.95 -5.34 -8.03
N LEU A 257 15.67 -5.10 -8.36
CA LEU A 257 15.07 -3.77 -8.32
C LEU A 257 15.15 -3.17 -6.92
N GLU A 258 14.75 -3.92 -5.89
CA GLU A 258 14.79 -3.44 -4.50
C GLU A 258 16.22 -3.16 -4.03
N ALA A 259 17.15 -4.09 -4.25
CA ALA A 259 18.52 -3.93 -3.84
C ALA A 259 19.20 -2.73 -4.50
N GLU A 260 19.03 -2.56 -5.83
CA GLU A 260 19.64 -1.45 -6.56
C GLU A 260 19.08 -0.08 -6.13
N VAL A 261 17.76 0.04 -5.98
CA VAL A 261 17.14 1.31 -5.60
C VAL A 261 17.52 1.69 -4.17
N ARG A 262 17.51 0.73 -3.22
CA ARG A 262 17.94 0.97 -1.84
C ARG A 262 19.38 1.43 -1.78
N ALA A 263 20.28 0.77 -2.51
CA ALA A 263 21.69 1.15 -2.56
C ALA A 263 21.90 2.55 -3.13
N LYS A 264 21.17 2.93 -4.19
CA LYS A 264 21.31 4.25 -4.83
C LYS A 264 20.69 5.40 -4.03
N LEU A 265 19.65 5.12 -3.25
CA LEU A 265 18.95 6.12 -2.43
C LEU A 265 19.42 6.13 -0.97
N ASP A 266 20.39 5.29 -0.60
CA ASP A 266 20.84 5.11 0.79
C ASP A 266 19.71 4.78 1.77
N ILE A 267 18.75 3.95 1.31
CA ILE A 267 17.63 3.49 2.12
C ILE A 267 18.05 2.17 2.79
N PRO A 268 18.06 2.10 4.13
CA PRO A 268 18.46 0.89 4.84
C PRO A 268 17.63 -0.34 4.48
N TYR A 269 18.29 -1.47 4.29
CA TYR A 269 17.63 -2.77 4.13
C TYR A 269 17.68 -3.55 5.45
N TYR A 270 16.52 -3.73 6.05
CA TYR A 270 16.42 -4.39 7.37
C TYR A 270 16.27 -5.90 7.21
N THR A 271 17.34 -6.60 6.90
CA THR A 271 17.37 -8.04 6.64
C THR A 271 17.10 -8.93 7.86
N ALA A 272 17.13 -8.39 9.08
CA ALA A 272 17.04 -9.15 10.32
C ALA A 272 15.61 -9.30 10.89
N ARG A 273 14.58 -8.83 10.19
CA ARG A 273 13.21 -8.86 10.70
C ARG A 273 12.30 -9.66 9.79
N PRO A 274 11.43 -10.52 10.35
CA PRO A 274 10.41 -11.22 9.56
C PRO A 274 9.54 -10.26 8.76
N GLY A 275 9.12 -10.66 7.54
CA GLY A 275 8.27 -9.85 6.67
C GLY A 275 7.01 -9.31 7.32
N ILE A 276 6.41 -10.10 8.22
CA ILE A 276 5.26 -9.70 9.04
C ILE A 276 5.57 -8.48 9.92
N GLU A 277 6.78 -8.38 10.49
CA GLU A 277 7.17 -7.19 11.26
C GLU A 277 7.34 -5.96 10.36
N PHE A 278 7.73 -6.13 9.10
CA PHE A 278 7.88 -5.03 8.16
C PHE A 278 6.57 -4.52 7.60
N GLU A 279 5.71 -5.41 7.21
CA GLU A 279 4.53 -5.06 6.43
C GLU A 279 3.34 -4.69 7.28
N HIS A 280 3.03 -5.54 8.27
CA HIS A 280 1.90 -5.26 9.16
C HIS A 280 2.28 -4.37 10.32
N SER A 281 3.53 -4.41 10.73
CA SER A 281 3.98 -3.45 11.72
C SER A 281 3.90 -2.05 11.17
N MET A 282 3.93 -1.90 9.82
CA MET A 282 3.89 -0.58 9.26
C MET A 282 4.58 0.43 10.16
N GLY A 283 5.77 0.00 10.66
CA GLY A 283 6.57 0.66 11.66
C GLY A 283 6.15 0.37 13.12
N GLN A 284 5.42 -0.68 13.42
CA GLN A 284 5.46 -1.23 14.76
C GLN A 284 6.83 -1.86 14.94
N SER A 285 7.71 -1.11 15.56
CA SER A 285 9.03 -1.61 15.89
C SER A 285 8.93 -2.66 16.99
N SER A 286 9.96 -3.50 17.14
CA SER A 286 10.21 -4.36 18.28
C SER A 286 10.18 -3.65 19.65
N GLN A 287 9.82 -2.37 19.68
CA GLN A 287 9.71 -1.52 20.86
C GLN A 287 8.26 -1.42 21.42
N ILE A 288 7.33 -2.27 20.97
CA ILE A 288 6.05 -2.41 21.66
C ILE A 288 6.36 -2.91 23.07
N PRO A 289 5.97 -2.18 24.13
CA PRO A 289 6.21 -2.61 25.48
C PRO A 289 5.68 -4.02 25.71
N LYS A 290 6.50 -4.90 26.29
CA LYS A 290 6.16 -6.32 26.50
C LYS A 290 4.87 -6.54 27.28
N ASN A 291 4.48 -5.60 28.12
CA ASN A 291 3.22 -5.62 28.89
C ASN A 291 1.96 -5.43 28.03
N ILE A 292 2.10 -5.01 26.77
CA ILE A 292 0.98 -4.92 25.82
C ILE A 292 0.82 -6.24 25.03
N LEU A 293 1.91 -6.98 24.87
CA LEU A 293 1.92 -8.25 24.12
C LEU A 293 1.49 -9.45 24.97
N TYR A 294 1.53 -9.34 26.29
CA TYR A 294 1.30 -10.45 27.23
C TYR A 294 0.39 -10.03 28.39
N LYS A 295 -0.86 -9.73 28.09
CA LYS A 295 -1.93 -9.75 29.09
C LYS A 295 -2.83 -10.94 28.89
#